data_a0e75ca78cc24990f82df2851ccbcf60
#
_entry.id   a0e75ca78cc24990f82df2851ccbcf60
#
_cell.length_a   1.000
_cell.length_b   1.000
_cell.length_c   1.000
_cell.angle_alpha   90.00
_cell.angle_beta   90.00
_cell.angle_gamma   90.00
#
_symmetry.space_group_name_H-M   'P 1'
#
loop_
_entity.id
_entity.type
_entity.pdbx_description
1 polymer ?
#
loop_
_entity_poly.entity_id
_entity_poly.type
_entity_poly.pdbx_seq_one_letter_code
_entity_poly.pdbx_strand_id
1 'polypeptide(L)'
;IYHTPNVVLNAKVNAESQSIFGMAIQAVGRSMASGEGVFITEATAQSNNGRLALAPNVPGQIVALELGEKQYRLNDGAFLAMDGSASYTLERQSVGRALFGGQGGFYVMSTQGQGTLLVNSFGSIQKVELHNDRITIDNAHVVAWSRELEYDIHLDYIKEAEIQKN
;
A
#
# COMPACT_ATOMS: atom_id res chain seq x y z
N ILE A 1 16.81 -1.26 8.13
CA ILE A 1 17.00 0.19 7.89
C ILE A 1 18.29 0.62 8.56
N TYR A 2 19.13 1.36 7.86
CA TYR A 2 20.21 2.15 8.48
C TYR A 2 20.26 3.54 7.80
N HIS A 3 20.78 4.53 8.54
CA HIS A 3 20.95 5.87 8.02
C HIS A 3 22.24 6.51 8.56
N THR A 4 22.72 7.53 7.86
CA THR A 4 23.83 8.36 8.35
C THR A 4 23.36 9.28 9.49
N PRO A 5 24.28 9.75 10.38
CA PRO A 5 23.91 10.57 11.54
C PRO A 5 23.22 11.90 11.20
N ASN A 6 23.38 12.40 9.99
CA ASN A 6 22.73 13.63 9.50
C ASN A 6 21.32 13.40 8.92
N VAL A 7 20.75 12.20 9.06
CA VAL A 7 19.35 11.90 8.72
C VAL A 7 18.56 11.77 10.01
N VAL A 8 17.52 12.57 10.14
CA VAL A 8 16.58 12.54 11.26
C VAL A 8 15.34 11.76 10.87
N LEU A 9 14.91 10.85 11.75
CA LEU A 9 13.69 10.07 11.58
C LEU A 9 12.61 10.60 12.52
N ASN A 10 11.46 10.95 11.97
CA ASN A 10 10.29 11.40 12.72
C ASN A 10 9.10 10.49 12.43
N ALA A 11 8.45 9.99 13.46
CA ALA A 11 7.16 9.31 13.29
C ALA A 11 6.08 10.38 13.10
N LYS A 12 5.32 10.27 12.00
CA LYS A 12 4.14 11.09 11.73
C LYS A 12 2.90 10.22 11.68
N VAL A 13 1.80 10.75 12.21
CA VAL A 13 0.48 10.20 11.91
C VAL A 13 0.17 10.61 10.47
N ASN A 14 -0.30 9.68 9.67
CA ASN A 14 -0.73 9.98 8.30
C ASN A 14 -1.95 10.93 8.34
N ALA A 15 -1.70 12.24 8.19
CA ALA A 15 -2.64 13.31 8.52
C ALA A 15 -3.65 13.63 7.39
N GLU A 16 -3.54 13.01 6.22
CA GLU A 16 -4.58 13.20 5.19
C GLU A 16 -5.90 12.49 5.52
N SER A 17 -5.91 11.72 6.58
CA SER A 17 -7.14 11.29 7.25
C SER A 17 -7.69 12.36 8.23
N GLN A 18 -7.64 13.64 7.91
CA GLN A 18 -8.16 14.70 8.81
C GLN A 18 -9.65 14.56 9.16
N SER A 19 -10.42 13.81 8.39
CA SER A 19 -11.79 13.42 8.81
C SER A 19 -11.82 12.24 9.79
N ILE A 20 -10.69 11.64 10.12
CA ILE A 20 -10.58 10.43 10.94
C ILE A 20 -10.04 10.73 12.35
N PHE A 21 -9.75 11.97 12.71
CA PHE A 21 -9.21 12.27 14.05
C PHE A 21 -10.16 11.80 15.19
N GLY A 22 -11.44 11.77 14.96
CA GLY A 22 -12.40 11.13 15.87
C GLY A 22 -12.45 9.60 15.79
N MET A 23 -12.04 9.00 14.65
CA MET A 23 -11.93 7.55 14.45
C MET A 23 -10.52 7.01 14.69
N ALA A 24 -9.50 7.86 14.76
CA ALA A 24 -8.09 7.47 14.90
C ALA A 24 -7.85 6.72 16.23
N ILE A 25 -8.51 7.10 17.31
CA ILE A 25 -8.37 6.39 18.59
C ILE A 25 -8.99 4.99 18.53
N GLN A 26 -10.05 4.78 17.76
CA GLN A 26 -10.61 3.45 17.52
C GLN A 26 -9.83 2.67 16.43
N ALA A 27 -9.18 3.37 15.50
CA ALA A 27 -8.36 2.78 14.46
C ALA A 27 -7.01 2.28 14.98
N VAL A 28 -6.42 2.91 16.01
CA VAL A 28 -5.19 2.43 16.67
C VAL A 28 -5.38 1.02 17.20
N GLY A 29 -6.50 0.71 17.83
CA GLY A 29 -6.80 -0.64 18.30
C GLY A 29 -7.02 -1.67 17.17
N ARG A 30 -7.46 -1.22 15.98
CA ARG A 30 -7.71 -2.09 14.81
C ARG A 30 -6.48 -2.23 13.91
N SER A 31 -5.68 -1.19 13.79
CA SER A 31 -4.41 -1.20 13.02
C SER A 31 -3.38 -2.14 13.67
N MET A 32 -3.41 -2.30 14.99
CA MET A 32 -2.59 -3.31 15.66
C MET A 32 -2.99 -4.75 15.28
N ALA A 33 -4.22 -4.96 14.83
CA ALA A 33 -4.72 -6.26 14.39
C ALA A 33 -4.48 -6.54 12.88
N SER A 34 -4.31 -5.50 12.06
CA SER A 34 -4.07 -5.62 10.61
C SER A 34 -2.60 -5.50 10.21
N GLY A 35 -1.69 -5.15 11.14
CA GLY A 35 -0.26 -5.00 10.87
C GLY A 35 0.11 -3.72 10.11
N GLU A 36 -0.84 -2.87 9.74
CA GLU A 36 -0.59 -1.58 9.09
C GLU A 36 -0.44 -0.47 10.13
N GLY A 37 0.72 0.19 10.09
CA GLY A 37 0.98 1.33 10.97
C GLY A 37 0.14 2.55 10.57
N VAL A 38 -0.60 3.09 11.53
CA VAL A 38 -1.17 4.45 11.47
C VAL A 38 -0.04 5.50 11.33
N PHE A 39 1.18 5.08 11.56
CA PHE A 39 2.36 5.93 11.58
C PHE A 39 3.22 5.66 10.35
N ILE A 40 3.62 6.73 9.68
CA ILE A 40 4.69 6.72 8.70
C ILE A 40 5.95 7.31 9.33
N THR A 41 7.11 6.82 8.91
CA THR A 41 8.39 7.40 9.29
C THR A 41 8.84 8.35 8.19
N GLU A 42 8.96 9.62 8.52
CA GLU A 42 9.59 10.61 7.66
C GLU A 42 11.08 10.65 7.94
N ALA A 43 11.89 10.54 6.89
CA ALA A 43 13.34 10.67 6.98
C ALA A 43 13.77 11.97 6.29
N THR A 44 14.44 12.84 7.03
CA THR A 44 14.90 14.14 6.53
C THR A 44 16.41 14.28 6.69
N ALA A 45 17.12 14.53 5.60
CA ALA A 45 18.53 14.86 5.66
C ALA A 45 18.71 16.32 6.10
N GLN A 46 19.50 16.55 7.16
CA GLN A 46 19.81 17.88 7.69
C GLN A 46 20.92 18.59 6.92
N SER A 47 21.68 17.86 6.13
CA SER A 47 22.74 18.37 5.29
C SER A 47 22.94 17.50 4.06
N ASN A 48 23.75 17.99 3.10
CA ASN A 48 24.13 17.19 1.95
C ASN A 48 24.78 15.85 2.37
N ASN A 49 24.64 14.82 1.55
CA ASN A 49 25.17 13.47 1.76
C ASN A 49 24.46 12.64 2.84
N GLY A 50 23.23 12.99 3.23
CA GLY A 50 22.36 12.09 4.00
C GLY A 50 22.10 10.81 3.22
N ARG A 51 22.25 9.65 3.87
CA ARG A 51 21.98 8.34 3.28
C ARG A 51 21.01 7.56 4.14
N LEU A 52 20.04 6.94 3.47
CA LEU A 52 19.07 6.04 4.09
C LEU A 52 19.05 4.74 3.27
N ALA A 53 19.24 3.62 3.94
CA ALA A 53 19.06 2.30 3.32
C ALA A 53 17.77 1.67 3.82
N LEU A 54 16.99 1.17 2.89
CA LEU A 54 15.72 0.50 3.12
C LEU A 54 15.80 -0.95 2.65
N ALA A 55 15.12 -1.82 3.33
CA ALA A 55 14.94 -3.20 2.92
C ALA A 55 13.50 -3.63 3.24
N PRO A 56 12.88 -4.49 2.40
CA PRO A 56 11.60 -5.09 2.72
C PRO A 56 11.72 -6.07 3.89
N ASN A 57 10.59 -6.37 4.54
CA ASN A 57 10.53 -7.33 5.64
C ASN A 57 10.69 -8.78 5.18
N VAL A 58 10.52 -9.04 3.89
CA VAL A 58 10.60 -10.37 3.27
C VAL A 58 11.59 -10.35 2.11
N PRO A 59 12.23 -11.49 1.80
CA PRO A 59 13.10 -11.59 0.64
C PRO A 59 12.33 -11.31 -0.65
N GLY A 60 12.80 -10.33 -1.43
CA GLY A 60 12.09 -9.98 -2.65
C GLY A 60 12.68 -8.81 -3.42
N GLN A 61 11.93 -8.34 -4.37
CA GLN A 61 12.34 -7.26 -5.27
C GLN A 61 11.80 -5.92 -4.78
N ILE A 62 12.60 -4.87 -5.00
CA ILE A 62 12.17 -3.47 -4.87
C ILE A 62 12.13 -2.89 -6.27
N VAL A 63 11.03 -2.20 -6.60
CA VAL A 63 10.85 -1.49 -7.86
C VAL A 63 10.55 -0.03 -7.58
N ALA A 64 11.22 0.86 -8.32
CA ALA A 64 10.92 2.29 -8.32
C ALA A 64 9.88 2.61 -9.40
N LEU A 65 8.85 3.34 -9.02
CA LEU A 65 7.80 3.85 -9.88
C LEU A 65 7.82 5.38 -9.85
N GLU A 66 7.94 6.00 -11.02
CA GLU A 66 7.90 7.45 -11.14
C GLU A 66 6.46 7.95 -11.08
N LEU A 67 6.22 8.91 -10.17
CA LEU A 67 4.95 9.61 -9.99
C LEU A 67 4.98 10.95 -10.72
N GLY A 68 3.84 11.33 -11.28
CA GLY A 68 3.67 12.57 -12.03
C GLY A 68 2.46 12.45 -12.92
N GLU A 69 2.66 12.25 -14.21
CA GLU A 69 1.58 11.94 -15.13
C GLU A 69 0.88 10.61 -14.79
N LYS A 70 1.65 9.64 -14.28
CA LYS A 70 1.10 8.35 -13.81
C LYS A 70 0.98 8.33 -12.31
N GLN A 71 -0.18 7.89 -11.85
CA GLN A 71 -0.45 7.62 -10.45
C GLN A 71 -0.80 6.13 -10.29
N TYR A 72 -0.58 5.61 -9.10
CA TYR A 72 -0.72 4.17 -8.85
C TYR A 72 -1.65 3.91 -7.67
N ARG A 73 -2.30 2.76 -7.72
CA ARG A 73 -2.90 2.11 -6.57
C ARG A 73 -2.00 0.96 -6.12
N LEU A 74 -1.89 0.78 -4.83
CA LEU A 74 -1.05 -0.27 -4.24
C LEU A 74 -1.91 -1.19 -3.39
N ASN A 75 -1.55 -2.47 -3.44
CA ASN A 75 -2.07 -3.44 -2.50
C ASN A 75 -1.41 -3.26 -1.13
N ASP A 76 -2.06 -3.80 -0.11
CA ASP A 76 -1.57 -3.83 1.26
C ASP A 76 -0.16 -4.46 1.34
N GLY A 77 0.73 -3.85 2.11
CA GLY A 77 2.10 -4.31 2.29
C GLY A 77 3.07 -4.04 1.13
N ALA A 78 2.60 -3.52 -0.01
CA ALA A 78 3.47 -3.22 -1.15
C ALA A 78 4.28 -1.92 -1.00
N PHE A 79 3.83 -0.98 -0.18
CA PHE A 79 4.51 0.29 0.06
C PHE A 79 5.81 0.09 0.83
N LEU A 80 6.92 0.61 0.31
CA LEU A 80 8.20 0.62 1.02
C LEU A 80 8.62 2.03 1.43
N ALA A 81 8.62 2.97 0.48
CA ALA A 81 8.95 4.36 0.72
C ALA A 81 8.46 5.24 -0.44
N MET A 82 8.40 6.53 -0.20
CA MET A 82 8.02 7.52 -1.20
C MET A 82 8.79 8.81 -0.97
N ASP A 83 9.09 9.53 -2.04
CA ASP A 83 9.63 10.88 -1.99
C ASP A 83 8.69 11.81 -1.21
N GLY A 84 9.24 12.70 -0.39
CA GLY A 84 8.46 13.61 0.46
C GLY A 84 7.63 14.66 -0.29
N SER A 85 7.78 14.82 -1.59
CA SER A 85 6.95 15.69 -2.45
C SER A 85 5.67 15.01 -2.95
N ALA A 86 5.59 13.68 -2.84
CA ALA A 86 4.41 12.90 -3.15
C ALA A 86 3.57 12.62 -1.90
N SER A 87 2.31 12.30 -2.10
CA SER A 87 1.36 11.92 -1.06
C SER A 87 0.51 10.72 -1.48
N TYR A 88 -0.30 10.20 -0.56
CA TYR A 88 -1.25 9.14 -0.86
C TYR A 88 -2.50 9.25 0.01
N THR A 89 -3.57 8.66 -0.49
CA THR A 89 -4.83 8.46 0.25
C THR A 89 -5.12 6.97 0.42
N LEU A 90 -5.85 6.62 1.48
CA LEU A 90 -6.33 5.25 1.69
C LEU A 90 -7.80 5.17 1.27
N GLU A 91 -8.07 4.41 0.23
CA GLU A 91 -9.41 4.15 -0.28
C GLU A 91 -9.97 2.86 0.32
N ARG A 92 -11.05 2.96 1.08
CA ARG A 92 -11.73 1.78 1.62
C ARG A 92 -12.57 1.12 0.53
N GLN A 93 -12.30 -0.14 0.27
CA GLN A 93 -13.09 -0.93 -0.67
C GLN A 93 -14.34 -1.51 0.00
N SER A 94 -15.48 -1.39 -0.65
CA SER A 94 -16.75 -1.94 -0.19
C SER A 94 -16.90 -3.42 -0.59
N VAL A 95 -15.95 -4.25 -0.21
CA VAL A 95 -16.13 -5.70 -0.34
C VAL A 95 -17.08 -6.14 0.77
N GLY A 96 -18.12 -6.89 0.41
CA GLY A 96 -19.26 -7.18 1.28
C GLY A 96 -18.88 -7.53 2.71
N ARG A 97 -19.51 -6.86 3.67
CA ARG A 97 -19.26 -6.97 5.12
C ARG A 97 -19.30 -8.41 5.66
N ALA A 98 -19.93 -9.32 4.95
CA ALA A 98 -20.13 -10.70 5.38
C ALA A 98 -18.85 -11.55 5.37
N LEU A 99 -17.83 -11.17 4.59
CA LEU A 99 -16.66 -12.01 4.34
C LEU A 99 -15.52 -11.81 5.32
N PHE A 100 -15.45 -10.65 5.97
CA PHE A 100 -14.37 -10.36 6.93
C PHE A 100 -14.84 -10.30 8.39
N GLY A 101 -15.94 -10.98 8.72
CA GLY A 101 -16.47 -11.02 10.09
C GLY A 101 -16.75 -9.64 10.69
N GLY A 102 -16.99 -8.63 9.86
CA GLY A 102 -17.28 -7.26 10.29
C GLY A 102 -16.06 -6.47 10.80
N GLN A 103 -14.87 -7.01 10.76
CA GLN A 103 -13.69 -6.44 11.45
C GLN A 103 -12.61 -5.83 10.55
N GLY A 104 -12.69 -5.93 9.24
CA GLY A 104 -11.66 -5.37 8.36
C GLY A 104 -12.25 -4.81 7.08
N GLY A 105 -11.84 -3.60 6.67
CA GLY A 105 -12.00 -3.11 5.31
C GLY A 105 -10.76 -3.46 4.52
N PHE A 106 -10.90 -3.85 3.28
CA PHE A 106 -9.80 -3.88 2.33
C PHE A 106 -9.46 -2.44 1.96
N TYR A 107 -8.23 -2.05 2.16
CA TYR A 107 -7.76 -0.71 1.83
C TYR A 107 -6.81 -0.77 0.66
N VAL A 108 -6.95 0.19 -0.24
CA VAL A 108 -6.06 0.42 -1.37
C VAL A 108 -5.42 1.78 -1.18
N MET A 109 -4.10 1.83 -1.22
CA MET A 109 -3.36 3.08 -1.21
C MET A 109 -3.39 3.68 -2.61
N SER A 110 -3.74 4.96 -2.74
CA SER A 110 -3.78 5.69 -4.01
C SER A 110 -2.81 6.86 -3.95
N THR A 111 -1.83 6.90 -4.86
CA THR A 111 -0.80 7.95 -4.87
C THR A 111 -1.27 9.24 -5.49
N GLN A 112 -0.63 10.36 -5.11
CA GLN A 112 -0.82 11.68 -5.67
C GLN A 112 0.50 12.46 -5.69
N GLY A 113 0.64 13.40 -6.64
CA GLY A 113 1.78 14.30 -6.73
C GLY A 113 2.88 13.79 -7.64
N GLN A 114 4.10 14.24 -7.39
CA GLN A 114 5.28 13.94 -8.19
C GLN A 114 6.39 13.39 -7.29
N GLY A 115 7.26 12.56 -7.84
CA GLY A 115 8.37 11.97 -7.11
C GLY A 115 8.54 10.48 -7.42
N THR A 116 9.30 9.80 -6.60
CA THR A 116 9.57 8.37 -6.75
C THR A 116 8.88 7.58 -5.64
N LEU A 117 8.14 6.54 -6.02
CA LEU A 117 7.55 5.55 -5.13
C LEU A 117 8.37 4.26 -5.19
N LEU A 118 8.77 3.74 -4.06
CA LEU A 118 9.37 2.41 -3.95
C LEU A 118 8.32 1.41 -3.48
N VAL A 119 8.11 0.39 -4.28
CA VAL A 119 7.25 -0.75 -3.94
C VAL A 119 8.08 -2.01 -3.76
N ASN A 120 7.60 -2.91 -2.93
CA ASN A 120 8.25 -4.18 -2.67
C ASN A 120 7.27 -5.35 -2.74
N SER A 121 7.79 -6.55 -2.96
CA SER A 121 7.01 -7.77 -2.83
C SER A 121 7.91 -8.94 -2.43
N PHE A 122 7.32 -10.02 -1.95
CA PHE A 122 8.00 -11.31 -1.85
C PHE A 122 8.31 -11.85 -3.25
N GLY A 123 9.56 -12.27 -3.49
CA GLY A 123 9.99 -12.79 -4.79
C GLY A 123 10.15 -11.72 -5.87
N SER A 124 9.83 -12.06 -7.09
CA SER A 124 10.01 -11.19 -8.26
C SER A 124 8.73 -10.46 -8.63
N ILE A 125 8.88 -9.21 -9.07
CA ILE A 125 7.78 -8.40 -9.59
C ILE A 125 7.77 -8.50 -11.12
N GLN A 126 6.61 -8.85 -11.68
CA GLN A 126 6.36 -8.89 -13.12
C GLN A 126 5.52 -7.68 -13.52
N LYS A 127 5.99 -6.91 -14.50
CA LYS A 127 5.19 -5.86 -15.12
C LYS A 127 4.32 -6.43 -16.22
N VAL A 128 3.03 -6.20 -16.16
CA VAL A 128 2.06 -6.56 -17.20
C VAL A 128 1.49 -5.29 -17.81
N GLU A 129 1.55 -5.16 -19.12
CA GLU A 129 0.91 -4.07 -19.87
C GLU A 129 -0.38 -4.57 -20.49
N LEU A 130 -1.48 -3.86 -20.23
CA LEU A 130 -2.79 -4.18 -20.76
C LEU A 130 -3.10 -3.26 -21.96
N HIS A 131 -3.43 -3.87 -23.09
CA HIS A 131 -3.79 -3.17 -24.32
C HIS A 131 -5.23 -3.50 -24.69
N ASN A 132 -6.18 -2.80 -24.09
CA ASN A 132 -7.61 -3.04 -24.27
C ASN A 132 -8.03 -4.47 -23.88
N ASP A 133 -7.44 -4.97 -22.80
CA ASP A 133 -7.59 -6.34 -22.30
C ASP A 133 -7.81 -6.32 -20.78
N ARG A 134 -8.10 -7.48 -20.21
CA ARG A 134 -8.26 -7.67 -18.77
C ARG A 134 -7.41 -8.83 -18.28
N ILE A 135 -7.02 -8.77 -17.02
CA ILE A 135 -6.34 -9.84 -16.32
C ILE A 135 -7.00 -10.05 -14.96
N THR A 136 -7.11 -11.30 -14.54
CA THR A 136 -7.52 -11.66 -13.19
C THR A 136 -6.29 -12.11 -12.42
N ILE A 137 -6.05 -11.53 -11.26
CA ILE A 137 -4.89 -11.82 -10.42
C ILE A 137 -5.39 -12.09 -9.00
N ASP A 138 -4.87 -13.12 -8.38
CA ASP A 138 -5.08 -13.35 -6.95
C ASP A 138 -4.56 -12.16 -6.15
N ASN A 139 -5.38 -11.68 -5.21
CA ASN A 139 -5.11 -10.48 -4.42
C ASN A 139 -3.72 -10.47 -3.77
N ALA A 140 -3.27 -11.61 -3.25
CA ALA A 140 -1.93 -11.73 -2.62
C ALA A 140 -0.76 -11.54 -3.60
N HIS A 141 -1.02 -11.53 -4.91
CA HIS A 141 0.00 -11.38 -5.96
C HIS A 141 -0.01 -10.01 -6.65
N VAL A 142 -0.97 -9.15 -6.31
CA VAL A 142 -1.01 -7.79 -6.83
C VAL A 142 -0.10 -6.90 -5.98
N VAL A 143 0.81 -6.17 -6.61
CA VAL A 143 1.70 -5.19 -5.96
C VAL A 143 1.17 -3.78 -6.14
N ALA A 144 1.07 -3.34 -7.39
CA ALA A 144 0.58 -2.02 -7.75
C ALA A 144 -0.02 -2.03 -9.16
N TRP A 145 -0.94 -1.10 -9.42
CA TRP A 145 -1.51 -0.91 -10.76
C TRP A 145 -1.76 0.57 -11.03
N SER A 146 -1.79 0.94 -12.33
CA SER A 146 -2.08 2.31 -12.73
C SER A 146 -3.45 2.74 -12.22
N ARG A 147 -3.55 3.97 -11.70
CA ARG A 147 -4.81 4.56 -11.23
C ARG A 147 -5.86 4.68 -12.34
N GLU A 148 -5.43 4.74 -13.60
CA GLU A 148 -6.31 4.81 -14.77
C GLU A 148 -7.03 3.49 -15.06
N LEU A 149 -6.53 2.35 -14.57
CA LEU A 149 -7.16 1.05 -14.77
C LEU A 149 -8.41 0.94 -13.90
N GLU A 150 -9.50 0.51 -14.54
CA GLU A 150 -10.67 0.03 -13.81
C GLU A 150 -10.36 -1.34 -13.20
N TYR A 151 -10.84 -1.58 -11.99
CA TYR A 151 -10.69 -2.86 -11.32
C TYR A 151 -11.94 -3.22 -10.53
N ASP A 152 -12.14 -4.50 -10.35
CA ASP A 152 -13.19 -5.06 -9.51
C ASP A 152 -12.63 -6.22 -8.68
N ILE A 153 -13.23 -6.47 -7.53
CA ILE A 153 -12.82 -7.54 -6.60
C ILE A 153 -13.90 -8.61 -6.62
N HIS A 154 -13.54 -9.76 -7.17
CA HIS A 154 -14.41 -10.94 -7.21
C HIS A 154 -14.04 -11.93 -6.11
N LEU A 155 -15.06 -12.55 -5.54
CA LEU A 155 -14.93 -13.52 -4.43
C LEU A 155 -15.31 -14.92 -4.91
N ASP A 156 -14.77 -15.33 -6.04
CA ASP A 156 -15.14 -16.57 -6.70
C ASP A 156 -14.77 -17.84 -5.90
N TYR A 157 -13.78 -17.75 -5.01
CA TYR A 157 -13.30 -18.90 -4.23
C TYR A 157 -14.26 -19.44 -3.16
N ILE A 158 -15.28 -18.68 -2.77
CA ILE A 158 -16.21 -19.11 -1.70
C ILE A 158 -17.34 -19.97 -2.27
N LYS A 159 -17.68 -19.83 -3.53
CA LYS A 159 -18.74 -20.63 -4.16
C LYS A 159 -18.33 -22.09 -4.41
N GLU A 160 -17.06 -22.36 -4.69
CA GLU A 160 -16.59 -23.73 -4.91
C GLU A 160 -16.47 -24.53 -3.60
N ALA A 161 -16.19 -23.86 -2.46
CA ALA A 161 -16.10 -24.52 -1.17
C ALA A 161 -17.48 -24.96 -0.59
N GLU A 162 -18.58 -24.31 -0.99
CA GLU A 162 -19.94 -24.69 -0.59
C GLU A 162 -20.55 -25.83 -1.42
N ILE A 163 -20.08 -26.05 -2.63
CA ILE A 163 -20.58 -27.11 -3.53
C ILE A 163 -20.00 -28.49 -3.20
N GLN A 164 -18.89 -28.56 -2.47
CA GLN A 164 -18.26 -29.83 -2.06
C GLN A 164 -18.74 -30.36 -0.68
N LYS A 165 -19.71 -29.73 -0.06
CA LYS A 165 -20.26 -30.13 1.27
C LYS A 165 -21.68 -30.67 1.21
N ASN A 166 -21.97 -31.47 0.20
CA ASN A 166 -23.17 -32.37 0.22
C ASN A 166 -22.76 -33.82 0.09
#